data_0c6415da83915298c0bd1dfad087d4a8
#
_entry.id   0c6415da83915298c0bd1dfad087d4a8
#
_cell.length_a   1.000
_cell.length_b   1.000
_cell.length_c   1.000
_cell.angle_alpha   90.00
_cell.angle_beta   90.00
_cell.angle_gamma   90.00
#
_symmetry.space_group_name_H-M   'P 1'
#
loop_
_entity.id
_entity.type
_entity.pdbx_description
1 polymer ?
#
loop_
_entity_poly.entity_id
_entity_poly.type
_entity_poly.pdbx_seq_one_letter_code
_entity_poly.pdbx_strand_id
1 'polypeptide(L)'
;MATYKAEFLSHHYAGRLRPRAHYSMGWLPALAAVAGVAPGAVNALTQAPGLGRLAKFVGGIDQHRDVPTFAAQSFQRWFADRTPAGNGHRGEVLLWPDTFTNRFHPGVAQAAVEVLEAAGWRVRVPARPVCCGLTWISTGQLGVATWMLRRTLNVLRPHLRAGTRVVGLEPSCTAVFRSDAHELFPNDEDVTRLRQQTVTLAELLHDHSPGWRPPRLPAHALIQTHCHQHAILGTTADQAVLTDAGVRADFLDSGCCGLAGNFGFEQGHYEVSEACAERVLLPAVRDAADTDVILADGFSCRTQVQQSAAGGRTALHLAELLRAGLHSEPVTPYPERRWGRRPQPPTRAARLATIGLLGLAILAPVVALVTSKAR
;
A
#
# COMPACT_ATOMS: atom_id res chain seq x y z
N MET A 1 -4.09 -2.14 21.98
CA MET A 1 -2.78 -2.87 21.91
C MET A 1 -1.78 -2.13 21.06
N ALA A 2 -2.13 -1.65 19.84
CA ALA A 2 -1.18 -0.93 18.99
C ALA A 2 -0.68 0.37 19.62
N THR A 3 -1.55 1.17 20.22
CA THR A 3 -1.22 2.39 20.96
C THR A 3 -0.25 2.12 22.10
N TYR A 4 -0.53 1.10 22.94
CA TYR A 4 0.39 0.70 24.01
C TYR A 4 1.78 0.32 23.50
N LYS A 5 1.85 -0.44 22.40
CA LYS A 5 3.13 -0.81 21.79
C LYS A 5 3.89 0.44 21.32
N ALA A 6 3.21 1.38 20.68
CA ALA A 6 3.82 2.60 20.15
C ALA A 6 4.38 3.47 21.29
N GLU A 7 3.62 3.69 22.35
CA GLU A 7 4.04 4.40 23.55
C GLU A 7 5.21 3.70 24.25
N PHE A 8 5.07 2.40 24.52
CA PHE A 8 6.15 1.61 25.14
C PHE A 8 7.46 1.75 24.34
N LEU A 9 7.41 1.55 23.01
CA LEU A 9 8.60 1.66 22.17
C LEU A 9 9.16 3.08 22.11
N SER A 10 8.31 4.10 22.21
CA SER A 10 8.74 5.50 22.27
C SER A 10 9.58 5.76 23.52
N HIS A 11 9.11 5.32 24.66
CA HIS A 11 9.83 5.47 25.94
C HIS A 11 11.03 4.53 26.05
N HIS A 12 10.87 3.26 25.64
CA HIS A 12 11.95 2.26 25.75
C HIS A 12 13.18 2.67 24.94
N TYR A 13 13.00 3.27 23.76
CA TYR A 13 14.10 3.71 22.89
C TYR A 13 14.46 5.19 23.04
N ALA A 14 13.96 5.88 24.07
CA ALA A 14 14.38 7.23 24.35
C ALA A 14 15.89 7.25 24.71
N GLY A 15 16.70 7.95 23.88
CA GLY A 15 18.15 7.99 24.05
C GLY A 15 18.90 6.68 23.75
N ARG A 16 18.25 5.68 23.16
CA ARG A 16 18.85 4.38 22.80
C ARG A 16 18.81 4.12 21.30
N LEU A 17 19.74 3.30 20.83
CA LEU A 17 19.68 2.79 19.44
C LEU A 17 18.51 1.85 19.28
N ARG A 18 17.80 2.00 18.15
CA ARG A 18 16.66 1.16 17.77
C ARG A 18 17.13 -0.04 16.94
N PRO A 19 16.34 -1.13 16.87
CA PRO A 19 16.57 -2.20 15.90
C PRO A 19 16.70 -1.65 14.47
N ARG A 20 17.52 -2.30 13.65
CA ARG A 20 17.75 -1.89 12.25
C ARG A 20 16.45 -1.77 11.45
N ALA A 21 15.51 -2.67 11.68
CA ALA A 21 14.19 -2.66 11.05
C ALA A 21 13.40 -1.37 11.35
N HIS A 22 13.58 -0.74 12.52
CA HIS A 22 12.93 0.54 12.82
C HIS A 22 13.46 1.70 11.96
N TYR A 23 14.70 1.61 11.48
CA TYR A 23 15.27 2.62 10.56
C TYR A 23 14.90 2.31 9.09
N SER A 24 14.86 1.06 8.68
CA SER A 24 14.49 0.69 7.31
C SER A 24 12.98 0.74 7.10
N MET A 25 12.20 -0.02 7.89
CA MET A 25 10.75 -0.14 7.73
C MET A 25 10.00 1.06 8.31
N GLY A 26 10.45 1.59 9.45
CA GLY A 26 9.88 2.81 10.03
C GLY A 26 10.02 4.02 9.12
N TRP A 27 11.13 4.15 8.42
CA TRP A 27 11.40 5.25 7.47
C TRP A 27 11.04 4.90 6.02
N LEU A 28 10.32 3.82 5.80
CA LEU A 28 9.93 3.37 4.46
C LEU A 28 9.30 4.48 3.60
N PRO A 29 8.41 5.37 4.10
CA PRO A 29 7.86 6.44 3.28
C PRO A 29 8.91 7.41 2.75
N ALA A 30 9.90 7.77 3.58
CA ALA A 30 11.00 8.64 3.17
C ALA A 30 11.96 7.92 2.22
N LEU A 31 12.34 6.69 2.52
CA LEU A 31 13.17 5.85 1.66
C LEU A 31 12.51 5.61 0.30
N ALA A 32 11.20 5.36 0.28
CA ALA A 32 10.45 5.18 -0.96
C ALA A 32 10.36 6.47 -1.79
N ALA A 33 10.34 7.64 -1.14
CA ALA A 33 10.39 8.92 -1.85
C ALA A 33 11.74 9.11 -2.57
N VAL A 34 12.85 8.78 -1.90
CA VAL A 34 14.21 8.82 -2.50
C VAL A 34 14.35 7.75 -3.57
N ALA A 35 13.95 6.51 -3.30
CA ALA A 35 14.00 5.41 -4.27
C ALA A 35 13.18 5.71 -5.55
N GLY A 36 12.11 6.48 -5.42
CA GLY A 36 11.27 6.90 -6.54
C GLY A 36 11.94 7.84 -7.54
N VAL A 37 13.15 8.35 -7.25
CA VAL A 37 13.96 9.13 -8.21
C VAL A 37 14.59 8.20 -9.26
N ALA A 38 15.04 7.01 -8.84
CA ALA A 38 15.66 6.02 -9.71
C ALA A 38 15.18 4.59 -9.36
N PRO A 39 13.87 4.29 -9.52
CA PRO A 39 13.29 3.03 -9.05
C PRO A 39 13.90 1.79 -9.70
N GLY A 40 14.29 1.88 -10.98
CA GLY A 40 14.98 0.80 -11.69
C GLY A 40 16.32 0.43 -11.05
N ALA A 41 17.11 1.42 -10.64
CA ALA A 41 18.39 1.20 -9.99
C ALA A 41 18.21 0.56 -8.59
N VAL A 42 17.25 1.08 -7.82
CA VAL A 42 16.94 0.52 -6.48
C VAL A 42 16.44 -0.92 -6.61
N ASN A 43 15.53 -1.21 -7.53
CA ASN A 43 15.06 -2.57 -7.79
C ASN A 43 16.20 -3.50 -8.23
N ALA A 44 17.11 -3.03 -9.09
CA ALA A 44 18.26 -3.83 -9.53
C ALA A 44 19.18 -4.19 -8.34
N LEU A 45 19.45 -3.24 -7.44
CA LEU A 45 20.30 -3.45 -6.27
C LEU A 45 19.64 -4.36 -5.22
N THR A 46 18.38 -4.08 -4.86
CA THR A 46 17.67 -4.81 -3.79
C THR A 46 17.27 -6.23 -4.19
N GLN A 47 17.18 -6.52 -5.50
CA GLN A 47 16.79 -7.83 -6.03
C GLN A 47 17.97 -8.59 -6.67
N ALA A 48 19.18 -8.03 -6.66
CA ALA A 48 20.35 -8.73 -7.15
C ALA A 48 20.84 -9.78 -6.13
N PRO A 49 21.26 -10.96 -6.58
CA PRO A 49 21.91 -11.95 -5.73
C PRO A 49 23.11 -11.33 -4.98
N GLY A 50 23.23 -11.58 -3.70
CA GLY A 50 24.29 -11.02 -2.85
C GLY A 50 23.98 -9.59 -2.37
N LEU A 51 23.81 -8.60 -3.25
CA LEU A 51 23.49 -7.22 -2.86
C LEU A 51 22.12 -7.13 -2.16
N GLY A 52 21.12 -7.86 -2.65
CA GLY A 52 19.82 -7.94 -2.00
C GLY A 52 19.90 -8.56 -0.61
N ARG A 53 20.72 -9.61 -0.44
CA ARG A 53 20.97 -10.21 0.89
C ARG A 53 21.64 -9.23 1.83
N LEU A 54 22.64 -8.49 1.35
CA LEU A 54 23.31 -7.45 2.14
C LEU A 54 22.34 -6.33 2.52
N ALA A 55 21.53 -5.84 1.58
CA ALA A 55 20.53 -4.82 1.82
C ALA A 55 19.50 -5.26 2.88
N LYS A 56 19.00 -6.49 2.78
CA LYS A 56 18.10 -7.09 3.80
C LYS A 56 18.78 -7.20 5.16
N PHE A 57 20.02 -7.67 5.21
CA PHE A 57 20.77 -7.77 6.45
C PHE A 57 20.98 -6.41 7.11
N VAL A 58 21.42 -5.41 6.35
CA VAL A 58 21.60 -4.03 6.87
C VAL A 58 20.27 -3.44 7.33
N GLY A 59 19.18 -3.69 6.57
CA GLY A 59 17.84 -3.23 6.92
C GLY A 59 17.15 -4.00 8.04
N GLY A 60 17.73 -5.09 8.57
CA GLY A 60 17.10 -5.94 9.58
C GLY A 60 15.88 -6.70 9.02
N ILE A 61 15.88 -6.98 7.71
CA ILE A 61 14.82 -7.69 7.01
C ILE A 61 15.18 -9.18 6.95
N ASP A 62 14.21 -10.05 7.17
CA ASP A 62 14.38 -11.49 7.07
C ASP A 62 14.77 -11.93 5.65
N GLN A 63 15.66 -12.90 5.54
CA GLN A 63 16.20 -13.34 4.26
C GLN A 63 15.18 -14.08 3.39
N HIS A 64 14.11 -14.64 3.98
CA HIS A 64 13.02 -15.30 3.29
C HIS A 64 12.01 -14.30 2.68
N ARG A 65 12.04 -13.02 3.08
CA ARG A 65 11.16 -11.99 2.56
C ARG A 65 11.78 -11.26 1.38
N ASP A 66 10.98 -11.02 0.35
CA ASP A 66 11.39 -10.19 -0.78
C ASP A 66 11.07 -8.72 -0.54
N VAL A 67 12.03 -7.85 -0.89
CA VAL A 67 11.79 -6.41 -0.89
C VAL A 67 10.81 -6.08 -2.02
N PRO A 68 9.67 -5.43 -1.73
CA PRO A 68 8.69 -5.09 -2.75
C PRO A 68 9.30 -4.26 -3.89
N THR A 69 8.88 -4.55 -5.13
CA THR A 69 9.35 -3.87 -6.34
C THR A 69 8.75 -2.46 -6.42
N PHE A 70 9.59 -1.45 -6.56
CA PHE A 70 9.15 -0.09 -6.84
C PHE A 70 8.60 0.03 -8.27
N ALA A 71 7.47 0.71 -8.42
CA ALA A 71 6.92 1.03 -9.73
C ALA A 71 7.81 2.01 -10.48
N ALA A 72 7.90 1.85 -11.80
CA ALA A 72 8.67 2.75 -12.66
C ALA A 72 8.12 4.19 -12.66
N GLN A 73 6.81 4.34 -12.53
CA GLN A 73 6.10 5.62 -12.40
C GLN A 73 5.24 5.59 -11.14
N SER A 74 5.29 6.64 -10.33
CA SER A 74 4.39 6.78 -9.18
C SER A 74 2.96 7.08 -9.62
N PHE A 75 1.99 6.72 -8.79
CA PHE A 75 0.58 7.08 -9.04
C PHE A 75 0.37 8.59 -9.17
N GLN A 76 0.98 9.40 -8.30
CA GLN A 76 0.85 10.86 -8.37
C GLN A 76 1.37 11.43 -9.70
N ARG A 77 2.48 10.90 -10.22
CA ARG A 77 3.00 11.32 -11.53
C ARG A 77 2.08 10.89 -12.65
N TRP A 78 1.62 9.64 -12.65
CA TRP A 78 0.63 9.17 -13.61
C TRP A 78 -0.64 10.03 -13.56
N PHE A 79 -1.12 10.38 -12.36
CA PHE A 79 -2.33 11.19 -12.19
C PHE A 79 -2.17 12.62 -12.73
N ALA A 80 -0.99 13.21 -12.57
CA ALA A 80 -0.70 14.56 -13.09
C ALA A 80 -0.64 14.61 -14.62
N ASP A 81 -0.22 13.52 -15.26
CA ASP A 81 -0.04 13.43 -16.71
C ASP A 81 -1.34 13.05 -17.47
N ARG A 82 -2.43 12.69 -16.74
CA ARG A 82 -3.66 12.19 -17.36
C ARG A 82 -4.71 13.28 -17.57
N THR A 83 -5.60 13.04 -18.53
CA THR A 83 -6.85 13.80 -18.68
C THR A 83 -7.92 13.16 -17.80
N PRO A 84 -8.60 13.92 -16.90
CA PRO A 84 -9.73 13.41 -16.14
C PRO A 84 -10.86 12.91 -17.04
N ALA A 85 -11.48 11.81 -16.66
CA ALA A 85 -12.67 11.27 -17.32
C ALA A 85 -13.93 11.64 -16.52
N GLY A 86 -15.07 11.58 -17.21
CA GLY A 86 -16.37 11.85 -16.58
C GLY A 86 -16.67 13.35 -16.34
N ASN A 87 -17.89 13.63 -15.91
CA ASN A 87 -18.40 15.00 -15.72
C ASN A 87 -18.28 15.52 -14.27
N GLY A 88 -18.00 14.64 -13.30
CA GLY A 88 -17.86 15.01 -11.90
C GLY A 88 -19.15 15.57 -11.26
N HIS A 89 -20.32 15.12 -11.72
CA HIS A 89 -21.63 15.66 -11.28
C HIS A 89 -21.93 15.45 -9.80
N ARG A 90 -21.22 14.54 -9.12
CA ARG A 90 -21.33 14.30 -7.68
C ARG A 90 -20.42 15.23 -6.83
N GLY A 91 -19.61 16.06 -7.47
CA GLY A 91 -18.64 16.91 -6.79
C GLY A 91 -17.25 16.27 -6.72
N GLU A 92 -16.43 16.80 -5.81
CA GLU A 92 -15.03 16.42 -5.68
C GLU A 92 -14.79 15.44 -4.53
N VAL A 93 -13.88 14.50 -4.74
CA VAL A 93 -13.30 13.65 -3.70
C VAL A 93 -11.78 13.72 -3.75
N LEU A 94 -11.14 13.61 -2.59
CA LEU A 94 -9.68 13.57 -2.48
C LEU A 94 -9.24 12.12 -2.31
N LEU A 95 -8.63 11.54 -3.34
CA LEU A 95 -8.04 10.21 -3.26
C LEU A 95 -6.69 10.30 -2.54
N TRP A 96 -6.54 9.56 -1.45
CA TRP A 96 -5.33 9.53 -0.63
C TRP A 96 -4.24 8.68 -1.28
N PRO A 97 -3.08 9.26 -1.68
CA PRO A 97 -1.99 8.52 -2.30
C PRO A 97 -1.04 7.99 -1.21
N ASP A 98 -1.44 6.95 -0.50
CA ASP A 98 -0.56 6.30 0.47
C ASP A 98 0.74 5.81 -0.18
N THR A 99 1.77 5.54 0.63
CA THR A 99 3.09 5.14 0.13
C THR A 99 3.05 3.89 -0.72
N PHE A 100 2.19 2.93 -0.38
CA PHE A 100 2.13 1.62 -1.03
C PHE A 100 1.43 1.72 -2.39
N THR A 101 0.27 2.38 -2.45
CA THR A 101 -0.44 2.60 -3.71
C THR A 101 0.26 3.63 -4.60
N ASN A 102 1.04 4.56 -4.02
CA ASN A 102 1.76 5.54 -4.80
C ASN A 102 3.04 4.99 -5.45
N ARG A 103 3.81 4.13 -4.72
CA ARG A 103 5.17 3.74 -5.11
C ARG A 103 5.35 2.27 -5.46
N PHE A 104 4.52 1.38 -4.90
CA PHE A 104 4.65 -0.06 -5.10
C PHE A 104 3.52 -0.62 -5.97
N HIS A 105 2.27 -0.26 -5.73
CA HIS A 105 1.11 -0.78 -6.45
C HIS A 105 0.24 0.34 -7.05
N PRO A 106 0.77 1.21 -7.94
CA PRO A 106 0.01 2.32 -8.52
C PRO A 106 -1.23 1.87 -9.31
N GLY A 107 -1.24 0.64 -9.82
CA GLY A 107 -2.40 0.05 -10.50
C GLY A 107 -3.66 0.03 -9.65
N VAL A 108 -3.54 -0.11 -8.33
CA VAL A 108 -4.68 -0.05 -7.39
C VAL A 108 -5.31 1.34 -7.39
N ALA A 109 -4.50 2.39 -7.24
CA ALA A 109 -5.00 3.76 -7.23
C ALA A 109 -5.49 4.21 -8.62
N GLN A 110 -4.87 3.73 -9.71
CA GLN A 110 -5.36 3.94 -11.08
C GLN A 110 -6.75 3.32 -11.27
N ALA A 111 -6.94 2.09 -10.81
CA ALA A 111 -8.24 1.42 -10.85
C ALA A 111 -9.30 2.18 -10.02
N ALA A 112 -8.93 2.65 -8.83
CA ALA A 112 -9.81 3.45 -7.98
C ALA A 112 -10.24 4.75 -8.67
N VAL A 113 -9.34 5.44 -9.38
CA VAL A 113 -9.68 6.63 -10.16
C VAL A 113 -10.70 6.32 -11.24
N GLU A 114 -10.50 5.25 -12.03
CA GLU A 114 -11.44 4.83 -13.06
C GLU A 114 -12.85 4.55 -12.49
N VAL A 115 -12.90 3.83 -11.36
CA VAL A 115 -14.17 3.49 -10.67
C VAL A 115 -14.84 4.75 -10.10
N LEU A 116 -14.11 5.64 -9.46
CA LEU A 116 -14.65 6.87 -8.89
C LEU A 116 -15.19 7.83 -9.95
N GLU A 117 -14.48 7.96 -11.07
CA GLU A 117 -14.94 8.79 -12.20
C GLU A 117 -16.16 8.16 -12.89
N ALA A 118 -16.22 6.85 -13.04
CA ALA A 118 -17.40 6.13 -13.53
C ALA A 118 -18.59 6.29 -12.55
N ALA A 119 -18.32 6.39 -11.26
CA ALA A 119 -19.35 6.71 -10.26
C ALA A 119 -19.77 8.19 -10.26
N GLY A 120 -19.19 9.04 -11.10
CA GLY A 120 -19.56 10.44 -11.26
C GLY A 120 -18.83 11.41 -10.34
N TRP A 121 -17.76 10.99 -9.69
CA TRP A 121 -16.92 11.84 -8.87
C TRP A 121 -15.81 12.51 -9.67
N ARG A 122 -15.46 13.73 -9.29
CA ARG A 122 -14.21 14.37 -9.75
C ARG A 122 -13.10 14.07 -8.76
N VAL A 123 -12.14 13.26 -9.19
CA VAL A 123 -11.03 12.85 -8.33
C VAL A 123 -9.98 13.96 -8.25
N ARG A 124 -9.55 14.26 -7.03
CA ARG A 124 -8.39 15.10 -6.73
C ARG A 124 -7.34 14.27 -6.01
N VAL A 125 -6.09 14.61 -6.21
CA VAL A 125 -4.95 13.98 -5.53
C VAL A 125 -4.03 15.08 -4.99
N PRO A 126 -3.57 15.01 -3.73
CA PRO A 126 -2.61 15.97 -3.21
C PRO A 126 -1.35 16.02 -4.07
N ALA A 127 -0.97 17.21 -4.53
CA ALA A 127 0.22 17.39 -5.37
C ALA A 127 1.53 17.17 -4.59
N ARG A 128 1.51 17.47 -3.27
CA ARG A 128 2.69 17.30 -2.41
C ARG A 128 2.72 15.89 -1.80
N PRO A 129 3.91 15.31 -1.61
CA PRO A 129 4.05 14.05 -0.89
C PRO A 129 3.54 14.19 0.54
N VAL A 130 2.66 13.28 0.93
CA VAL A 130 2.01 13.20 2.24
C VAL A 130 2.09 11.75 2.74
N CYS A 131 1.97 11.55 4.07
CA CYS A 131 1.99 10.24 4.68
C CYS A 131 1.13 10.23 5.95
N CYS A 132 0.45 9.13 6.23
CA CYS A 132 -0.34 8.96 7.45
C CYS A 132 0.52 8.83 8.73
N GLY A 133 1.82 8.54 8.59
CA GLY A 133 2.72 8.40 9.74
C GLY A 133 2.76 7.01 10.37
N LEU A 134 1.97 6.05 9.88
CA LEU A 134 1.78 4.73 10.50
C LEU A 134 3.10 3.99 10.77
N THR A 135 4.05 4.01 9.84
CA THR A 135 5.31 3.27 10.00
C THR A 135 6.15 3.80 11.16
N TRP A 136 6.09 5.09 11.43
CA TRP A 136 6.72 5.69 12.61
C TRP A 136 5.92 5.43 13.88
N ILE A 137 4.57 5.45 13.82
CA ILE A 137 3.72 5.06 14.97
C ILE A 137 4.04 3.61 15.36
N SER A 138 4.01 2.67 14.43
CA SER A 138 4.23 1.24 14.69
C SER A 138 5.60 0.90 15.25
N THR A 139 6.60 1.75 15.01
CA THR A 139 7.97 1.63 15.53
C THR A 139 8.25 2.54 16.73
N GLY A 140 7.23 3.22 17.28
CA GLY A 140 7.35 4.10 18.45
C GLY A 140 8.18 5.36 18.20
N GLN A 141 8.21 5.87 16.98
CA GLN A 141 8.87 7.13 16.60
C GLN A 141 7.84 8.27 16.58
N LEU A 142 7.11 8.45 17.69
CA LEU A 142 5.92 9.30 17.79
C LEU A 142 6.19 10.76 17.46
N GLY A 143 7.36 11.30 17.79
CA GLY A 143 7.72 12.68 17.42
C GLY A 143 7.77 12.88 15.89
N VAL A 144 8.33 11.92 15.14
CA VAL A 144 8.37 11.96 13.68
C VAL A 144 6.97 11.76 13.10
N ALA A 145 6.20 10.82 13.66
CA ALA A 145 4.80 10.56 13.25
C ALA A 145 3.94 11.84 13.40
N THR A 146 4.03 12.50 14.56
CA THR A 146 3.34 13.75 14.86
C THR A 146 3.73 14.86 13.87
N TRP A 147 5.02 15.02 13.61
CA TRP A 147 5.49 16.01 12.63
C TRP A 147 4.95 15.72 11.22
N MET A 148 4.96 14.45 10.79
CA MET A 148 4.44 14.04 9.49
C MET A 148 2.93 14.26 9.38
N LEU A 149 2.16 13.90 10.41
CA LEU A 149 0.72 14.13 10.46
C LEU A 149 0.37 15.62 10.39
N ARG A 150 1.09 16.49 11.12
CA ARG A 150 0.91 17.95 11.02
C ARG A 150 1.15 18.46 9.60
N ARG A 151 2.20 17.96 8.95
CA ARG A 151 2.47 18.30 7.55
C ARG A 151 1.33 17.84 6.63
N THR A 152 0.83 16.64 6.83
CA THR A 152 -0.31 16.08 6.08
C THR A 152 -1.58 16.89 6.30
N LEU A 153 -1.91 17.23 7.55
CA LEU A 153 -3.05 18.09 7.89
C LEU A 153 -2.95 19.46 7.19
N ASN A 154 -1.77 20.07 7.17
CA ASN A 154 -1.57 21.35 6.48
C ASN A 154 -1.89 21.27 4.97
N VAL A 155 -1.56 20.14 4.32
CA VAL A 155 -1.89 19.90 2.90
C VAL A 155 -3.38 19.63 2.71
N LEU A 156 -4.00 18.88 3.61
CA LEU A 156 -5.41 18.49 3.51
C LEU A 156 -6.39 19.57 3.98
N ARG A 157 -5.94 20.50 4.83
CA ARG A 157 -6.78 21.52 5.48
C ARG A 157 -7.75 22.26 4.56
N PRO A 158 -7.37 22.75 3.38
CA PRO A 158 -8.32 23.42 2.49
C PRO A 158 -9.47 22.50 2.07
N HIS A 159 -9.18 21.23 1.77
CA HIS A 159 -10.16 20.23 1.39
C HIS A 159 -11.07 19.82 2.55
N LEU A 160 -10.48 19.63 3.75
CA LEU A 160 -11.24 19.30 4.96
C LEU A 160 -12.23 20.40 5.33
N ARG A 161 -11.81 21.66 5.24
CA ARG A 161 -12.68 22.82 5.53
C ARG A 161 -13.75 23.04 4.47
N ALA A 162 -13.50 22.59 3.24
CA ALA A 162 -14.50 22.57 2.16
C ALA A 162 -15.48 21.38 2.25
N GLY A 163 -15.33 20.48 3.24
CA GLY A 163 -16.18 19.29 3.38
C GLY A 163 -15.85 18.16 2.41
N THR A 164 -14.70 18.21 1.70
CA THR A 164 -14.31 17.20 0.73
C THR A 164 -13.97 15.88 1.43
N ARG A 165 -14.57 14.76 0.98
CA ARG A 165 -14.25 13.42 1.50
C ARG A 165 -12.86 13.00 1.08
N VAL A 166 -12.16 12.31 1.98
CA VAL A 166 -10.84 11.72 1.76
C VAL A 166 -11.02 10.22 1.61
N VAL A 167 -10.73 9.69 0.43
CA VAL A 167 -10.85 8.26 0.12
C VAL A 167 -9.52 7.56 0.38
N GLY A 168 -9.51 6.64 1.33
CA GLY A 168 -8.36 5.78 1.61
C GLY A 168 -8.49 4.43 0.92
N LEU A 169 -7.40 3.94 0.33
CA LEU A 169 -7.32 2.62 -0.31
C LEU A 169 -6.59 1.59 0.57
N GLU A 170 -5.60 2.04 1.33
CA GLU A 170 -4.87 1.18 2.26
C GLU A 170 -5.56 1.22 3.63
N PRO A 171 -6.15 0.10 4.10
CA PRO A 171 -6.92 0.10 5.35
C PRO A 171 -6.13 0.57 6.56
N SER A 172 -4.85 0.26 6.61
CA SER A 172 -3.98 0.67 7.72
C SER A 172 -3.76 2.19 7.76
N CYS A 173 -3.62 2.86 6.62
CA CYS A 173 -3.53 4.32 6.54
C CYS A 173 -4.88 4.99 6.83
N THR A 174 -5.97 4.42 6.34
CA THR A 174 -7.34 4.89 6.59
C THR A 174 -7.67 4.84 8.08
N ALA A 175 -7.26 3.75 8.76
CA ALA A 175 -7.43 3.59 10.20
C ALA A 175 -6.67 4.65 11.00
N VAL A 176 -5.46 5.05 10.59
CA VAL A 176 -4.73 6.16 11.24
C VAL A 176 -5.57 7.44 11.24
N PHE A 177 -6.20 7.79 10.13
CA PHE A 177 -7.01 9.00 10.04
C PHE A 177 -8.30 8.91 10.85
N ARG A 178 -8.85 7.71 11.02
CA ARG A 178 -10.07 7.48 11.82
C ARG A 178 -9.84 7.30 13.31
N SER A 179 -8.62 6.91 13.72
CA SER A 179 -8.30 6.58 15.13
C SER A 179 -7.03 7.27 15.62
N ASP A 180 -5.83 6.79 15.22
CA ASP A 180 -4.56 7.19 15.80
C ASP A 180 -4.28 8.70 15.70
N ALA A 181 -4.70 9.36 14.62
CA ALA A 181 -4.53 10.80 14.46
C ALA A 181 -5.24 11.59 15.56
N HIS A 182 -6.44 11.14 15.99
CA HIS A 182 -7.17 11.77 17.07
C HIS A 182 -6.51 11.55 18.42
N GLU A 183 -5.92 10.38 18.67
CA GLU A 183 -5.16 10.11 19.90
C GLU A 183 -3.92 11.00 19.98
N LEU A 184 -3.24 11.27 18.86
CA LEU A 184 -2.08 12.16 18.79
C LEU A 184 -2.44 13.66 18.86
N PHE A 185 -3.63 14.04 18.45
CA PHE A 185 -4.12 15.43 18.39
C PHE A 185 -5.58 15.53 18.85
N PRO A 186 -5.89 15.27 20.13
CA PRO A 186 -7.27 15.13 20.60
C PRO A 186 -8.10 16.42 20.50
N ASN A 187 -7.47 17.58 20.49
CA ASN A 187 -8.12 18.89 20.48
C ASN A 187 -8.00 19.63 19.13
N ASP A 188 -7.56 18.96 18.06
CA ASP A 188 -7.41 19.58 16.75
C ASP A 188 -8.69 19.37 15.92
N GLU A 189 -9.36 20.48 15.58
CA GLU A 189 -10.59 20.45 14.77
C GLU A 189 -10.38 19.89 13.37
N ASP A 190 -9.22 20.15 12.74
CA ASP A 190 -8.95 19.62 11.40
C ASP A 190 -8.70 18.10 11.46
N VAL A 191 -8.21 17.56 12.58
CA VAL A 191 -8.15 16.10 12.83
C VAL A 191 -9.56 15.52 13.02
N THR A 192 -10.44 16.23 13.73
CA THR A 192 -11.84 15.81 13.87
C THR A 192 -12.53 15.78 12.49
N ARG A 193 -12.31 16.79 11.64
CA ARG A 193 -12.82 16.81 10.25
C ARG A 193 -12.22 15.65 9.44
N LEU A 194 -10.90 15.41 9.53
CA LEU A 194 -10.24 14.30 8.85
C LEU A 194 -10.88 12.96 9.21
N ARG A 195 -11.09 12.72 10.50
CA ARG A 195 -11.76 11.49 11.00
C ARG A 195 -13.15 11.31 10.38
N GLN A 196 -13.96 12.37 10.36
CA GLN A 196 -15.35 12.33 9.87
C GLN A 196 -15.46 12.23 8.35
N GLN A 197 -14.49 12.80 7.62
CA GLN A 197 -14.50 12.87 6.16
C GLN A 197 -13.71 11.75 5.49
N THR A 198 -12.91 10.99 6.25
CA THR A 198 -12.18 9.85 5.72
C THR A 198 -13.12 8.65 5.56
N VAL A 199 -13.16 8.12 4.35
CA VAL A 199 -13.99 6.97 3.96
C VAL A 199 -13.15 5.95 3.20
N THR A 200 -13.56 4.68 3.22
CA THR A 200 -13.04 3.66 2.31
C THR A 200 -13.64 3.85 0.91
N LEU A 201 -13.07 3.17 -0.09
CA LEU A 201 -13.64 3.15 -1.43
C LEU A 201 -15.08 2.60 -1.41
N ALA A 202 -15.30 1.49 -0.71
CA ALA A 202 -16.61 0.85 -0.59
C ALA A 202 -17.64 1.78 0.07
N GLU A 203 -17.28 2.44 1.19
CA GLU A 203 -18.15 3.40 1.86
C GLU A 203 -18.53 4.58 0.95
N LEU A 204 -17.57 5.14 0.20
CA LEU A 204 -17.91 6.22 -0.73
C LEU A 204 -18.89 5.76 -1.80
N LEU A 205 -18.69 4.57 -2.36
CA LEU A 205 -19.51 4.03 -3.43
C LEU A 205 -20.90 3.64 -2.93
N HIS A 206 -21.01 3.04 -1.77
CA HIS A 206 -22.28 2.57 -1.20
C HIS A 206 -23.07 3.70 -0.55
N ASP A 207 -22.46 4.42 0.41
CA ASP A 207 -23.16 5.37 1.27
C ASP A 207 -23.29 6.76 0.65
N HIS A 208 -22.37 7.14 -0.25
CA HIS A 208 -22.26 8.50 -0.76
C HIS A 208 -22.41 8.63 -2.28
N SER A 209 -22.73 7.55 -2.97
CA SER A 209 -22.98 7.55 -4.43
C SER A 209 -24.40 7.10 -4.77
N PRO A 210 -25.46 7.81 -4.31
CA PRO A 210 -26.83 7.37 -4.49
C PRO A 210 -27.17 7.15 -5.98
N GLY A 211 -27.81 6.00 -6.28
CA GLY A 211 -28.18 5.63 -7.65
C GLY A 211 -27.04 5.09 -8.51
N TRP A 212 -25.79 5.13 -8.07
CA TRP A 212 -24.73 4.38 -8.71
C TRP A 212 -24.87 2.88 -8.41
N ARG A 213 -24.55 2.07 -9.40
CA ARG A 213 -24.51 0.62 -9.26
C ARG A 213 -23.15 0.13 -9.74
N PRO A 214 -22.51 -0.78 -9.00
CA PRO A 214 -21.27 -1.39 -9.46
C PRO A 214 -21.52 -2.19 -10.74
N PRO A 215 -20.52 -2.28 -11.62
CA PRO A 215 -20.62 -3.10 -12.81
C PRO A 215 -20.78 -4.57 -12.42
N ARG A 216 -21.62 -5.30 -13.15
CA ARG A 216 -21.82 -6.73 -12.89
C ARG A 216 -20.58 -7.54 -13.23
N LEU A 217 -20.15 -8.35 -12.27
CA LEU A 217 -19.03 -9.26 -12.40
C LEU A 217 -19.35 -10.57 -11.66
N PRO A 218 -19.99 -11.55 -12.31
CA PRO A 218 -20.36 -12.81 -11.68
C PRO A 218 -19.11 -13.66 -11.41
N ALA A 219 -18.44 -13.39 -10.30
CA ALA A 219 -17.26 -14.09 -9.84
C ALA A 219 -17.46 -14.63 -8.43
N HIS A 220 -16.66 -15.60 -8.06
CA HIS A 220 -16.47 -16.02 -6.67
C HIS A 220 -15.18 -15.41 -6.11
N ALA A 221 -15.24 -14.85 -4.91
CA ALA A 221 -14.11 -14.19 -4.29
C ALA A 221 -13.91 -14.63 -2.84
N LEU A 222 -12.68 -14.97 -2.49
CA LEU A 222 -12.22 -15.19 -1.12
C LEU A 222 -11.65 -13.87 -0.57
N ILE A 223 -12.23 -13.37 0.50
CA ILE A 223 -11.92 -12.04 1.05
C ILE A 223 -11.05 -12.17 2.30
N GLN A 224 -9.81 -11.71 2.20
CA GLN A 224 -8.95 -11.47 3.37
C GLN A 224 -9.20 -10.07 3.92
N THR A 225 -10.03 -9.97 4.95
CA THR A 225 -10.26 -8.69 5.64
C THR A 225 -8.99 -8.26 6.38
N HIS A 226 -8.55 -7.01 6.13
CA HIS A 226 -7.39 -6.45 6.83
C HIS A 226 -7.71 -6.22 8.32
N CYS A 227 -6.77 -6.48 9.23
CA CYS A 227 -7.01 -6.36 10.66
C CYS A 227 -7.48 -4.96 11.11
N HIS A 228 -6.97 -3.88 10.51
CA HIS A 228 -7.47 -2.52 10.78
C HIS A 228 -8.88 -2.30 10.20
N GLN A 229 -9.20 -2.92 9.08
CA GLN A 229 -10.55 -2.89 8.53
C GLN A 229 -11.52 -3.58 9.48
N HIS A 230 -11.19 -4.79 9.93
CA HIS A 230 -12.00 -5.54 10.89
C HIS A 230 -12.20 -4.77 12.21
N ALA A 231 -11.14 -4.13 12.75
CA ALA A 231 -11.18 -3.49 14.07
C ALA A 231 -11.78 -2.07 14.07
N ILE A 232 -11.67 -1.30 12.97
CA ILE A 232 -11.93 0.14 12.96
C ILE A 232 -12.90 0.56 11.85
N LEU A 233 -12.78 0.01 10.64
CA LEU A 233 -13.50 0.50 9.46
C LEU A 233 -14.83 -0.25 9.23
N GLY A 234 -14.87 -1.54 9.53
CA GLY A 234 -15.99 -2.43 9.20
C GLY A 234 -15.91 -2.97 7.75
N THR A 235 -16.83 -3.87 7.42
CA THR A 235 -16.91 -4.53 6.11
C THR A 235 -18.30 -4.45 5.47
N THR A 236 -19.24 -3.76 6.10
CA THR A 236 -20.64 -3.70 5.63
C THR A 236 -20.76 -3.11 4.23
N ALA A 237 -20.05 -2.02 3.97
CA ALA A 237 -20.06 -1.38 2.66
C ALA A 237 -19.39 -2.26 1.59
N ASP A 238 -18.31 -2.97 1.93
CA ASP A 238 -17.63 -3.92 1.04
C ASP A 238 -18.59 -5.06 0.65
N GLN A 239 -19.29 -5.64 1.63
CA GLN A 239 -20.28 -6.69 1.40
C GLN A 239 -21.41 -6.22 0.47
N ALA A 240 -21.92 -5.01 0.70
CA ALA A 240 -22.98 -4.43 -0.11
C ALA A 240 -22.51 -4.20 -1.56
N VAL A 241 -21.34 -3.58 -1.75
CA VAL A 241 -20.78 -3.33 -3.09
C VAL A 241 -20.52 -4.64 -3.85
N LEU A 242 -19.96 -5.65 -3.18
CA LEU A 242 -19.71 -6.97 -3.81
C LEU A 242 -21.01 -7.68 -4.18
N THR A 243 -22.00 -7.65 -3.28
CA THR A 243 -23.34 -8.22 -3.54
C THR A 243 -24.03 -7.53 -4.74
N ASP A 244 -24.01 -6.20 -4.78
CA ASP A 244 -24.57 -5.42 -5.86
C ASP A 244 -23.84 -5.67 -7.20
N ALA A 245 -22.53 -5.97 -7.16
CA ALA A 245 -21.76 -6.39 -8.33
C ALA A 245 -22.06 -7.83 -8.79
N GLY A 246 -22.80 -8.61 -8.00
CA GLY A 246 -23.08 -10.02 -8.29
C GLY A 246 -21.91 -10.95 -7.97
N VAL A 247 -20.99 -10.52 -7.11
CA VAL A 247 -19.86 -11.32 -6.63
C VAL A 247 -20.32 -12.17 -5.44
N ARG A 248 -20.09 -13.49 -5.50
CA ARG A 248 -20.22 -14.35 -4.34
C ARG A 248 -18.96 -14.19 -3.48
N ALA A 249 -19.07 -13.57 -2.32
CA ALA A 249 -17.95 -13.19 -1.46
C ALA A 249 -17.92 -14.03 -0.19
N ASP A 250 -16.85 -14.80 -0.01
CA ASP A 250 -16.57 -15.57 1.22
C ASP A 250 -15.55 -14.80 2.07
N PHE A 251 -16.00 -14.17 3.14
CA PHE A 251 -15.15 -13.44 4.08
C PHE A 251 -14.46 -14.45 5.02
N LEU A 252 -13.13 -14.55 4.90
CA LEU A 252 -12.35 -15.49 5.69
C LEU A 252 -12.27 -15.04 7.17
N ASP A 253 -12.54 -15.92 8.09
CA ASP A 253 -12.27 -15.71 9.52
C ASP A 253 -10.80 -16.00 9.85
N SER A 254 -9.93 -15.30 9.17
CA SER A 254 -8.47 -15.52 9.18
C SER A 254 -7.75 -14.72 10.26
N GLY A 255 -8.37 -13.67 10.77
CA GLY A 255 -7.71 -12.71 11.64
C GLY A 255 -6.58 -11.97 10.94
N CYS A 256 -5.34 -12.09 11.43
CA CYS A 256 -4.17 -11.46 10.83
C CYS A 256 -3.57 -12.31 9.70
N CYS A 257 -3.19 -11.67 8.59
CA CYS A 257 -2.45 -12.33 7.51
C CYS A 257 -1.00 -12.72 7.88
N GLY A 258 -0.55 -12.39 9.09
CA GLY A 258 0.78 -12.69 9.61
C GLY A 258 1.84 -11.62 9.31
N LEU A 259 1.70 -10.82 8.28
CA LEU A 259 2.73 -9.81 7.95
C LEU A 259 2.70 -8.61 8.91
N ALA A 260 1.51 -8.16 9.32
CA ALA A 260 1.31 -7.12 10.34
C ALA A 260 2.24 -5.89 10.19
N GLY A 261 2.21 -5.27 9.02
CA GLY A 261 3.08 -4.14 8.68
C GLY A 261 4.55 -4.56 8.56
N ASN A 262 5.39 -4.07 9.45
CA ASN A 262 6.82 -4.40 9.47
C ASN A 262 7.15 -5.75 10.13
N PHE A 263 6.28 -6.26 11.01
CA PHE A 263 6.56 -7.43 11.86
C PHE A 263 7.04 -8.64 11.07
N GLY A 264 6.30 -9.08 10.05
CA GLY A 264 6.64 -10.27 9.28
C GLY A 264 7.81 -10.09 8.32
N PHE A 265 8.31 -8.85 8.15
CA PHE A 265 9.55 -8.56 7.44
C PHE A 265 10.78 -8.54 8.34
N GLU A 266 10.62 -8.37 9.65
CA GLU A 266 11.73 -8.28 10.57
C GLU A 266 12.46 -9.62 10.73
N GLN A 267 13.77 -9.56 10.81
CA GLN A 267 14.61 -10.75 11.00
C GLN A 267 14.18 -11.53 12.25
N GLY A 268 13.95 -12.83 12.07
CA GLY A 268 13.54 -13.75 13.14
C GLY A 268 12.03 -13.82 13.39
N HIS A 269 11.20 -13.09 12.62
CA HIS A 269 9.74 -13.15 12.74
C HIS A 269 9.06 -13.94 11.62
N TYR A 270 9.83 -14.43 10.63
CA TYR A 270 9.29 -15.10 9.45
C TYR A 270 8.41 -16.29 9.82
N GLU A 271 8.88 -17.21 10.66
CA GLU A 271 8.14 -18.42 11.04
C GLU A 271 6.81 -18.11 11.73
N VAL A 272 6.80 -17.11 12.63
CA VAL A 272 5.57 -16.68 13.31
C VAL A 272 4.60 -16.04 12.31
N SER A 273 5.12 -15.25 11.36
CA SER A 273 4.33 -14.65 10.31
C SER A 273 3.67 -15.70 9.40
N GLU A 274 4.44 -16.71 8.98
CA GLU A 274 3.91 -17.83 8.18
C GLU A 274 2.90 -18.67 8.97
N ALA A 275 3.19 -18.99 10.23
CA ALA A 275 2.27 -19.75 11.09
C ALA A 275 0.93 -19.02 11.28
N CYS A 276 0.92 -17.69 11.38
CA CYS A 276 -0.32 -16.92 11.42
C CYS A 276 -1.11 -17.01 10.10
N ALA A 277 -0.43 -16.91 8.96
CA ALA A 277 -1.06 -17.01 7.64
C ALA A 277 -1.59 -18.42 7.36
N GLU A 278 -0.88 -19.45 7.82
CA GLU A 278 -1.23 -20.87 7.66
C GLU A 278 -2.45 -21.31 8.50
N ARG A 279 -2.93 -20.47 9.41
CA ARG A 279 -4.14 -20.81 10.20
C ARG A 279 -5.39 -20.89 9.33
N VAL A 280 -5.56 -19.97 8.38
CA VAL A 280 -6.76 -19.87 7.52
C VAL A 280 -6.41 -19.35 6.13
N LEU A 281 -5.67 -18.23 6.01
CA LEU A 281 -5.47 -17.52 4.76
C LEU A 281 -4.81 -18.40 3.68
N LEU A 282 -3.64 -18.94 3.95
CA LEU A 282 -2.89 -19.70 2.95
C LEU A 282 -3.55 -21.02 2.58
N PRO A 283 -4.13 -21.80 3.52
CA PRO A 283 -4.96 -22.96 3.16
C PRO A 283 -6.12 -22.58 2.24
N ALA A 284 -6.90 -21.54 2.58
CA ALA A 284 -8.01 -21.11 1.74
C ALA A 284 -7.57 -20.69 0.34
N VAL A 285 -6.41 -20.00 0.21
CA VAL A 285 -5.85 -19.62 -1.09
C VAL A 285 -5.39 -20.85 -1.89
N ARG A 286 -4.85 -21.88 -1.24
CA ARG A 286 -4.45 -23.13 -1.90
C ARG A 286 -5.64 -23.94 -2.41
N ASP A 287 -6.73 -23.93 -1.64
CA ASP A 287 -7.95 -24.68 -1.94
C ASP A 287 -8.88 -23.94 -2.94
N ALA A 288 -8.59 -22.65 -3.20
CA ALA A 288 -9.35 -21.83 -4.13
C ALA A 288 -9.30 -22.38 -5.55
N ALA A 289 -10.43 -22.37 -6.25
CA ALA A 289 -10.45 -22.72 -7.67
C ALA A 289 -9.63 -21.71 -8.49
N ASP A 290 -9.14 -22.15 -9.65
CA ASP A 290 -8.33 -21.28 -10.52
C ASP A 290 -9.08 -20.01 -10.96
N THR A 291 -10.42 -20.08 -11.05
CA THR A 291 -11.28 -18.95 -11.40
C THR A 291 -11.67 -18.07 -10.22
N ASP A 292 -11.38 -18.48 -8.99
CA ASP A 292 -11.69 -17.69 -7.80
C ASP A 292 -10.78 -16.48 -7.70
N VAL A 293 -11.34 -15.35 -7.28
CA VAL A 293 -10.61 -14.12 -7.01
C VAL A 293 -10.15 -14.14 -5.55
N ILE A 294 -8.86 -13.90 -5.32
CA ILE A 294 -8.37 -13.60 -3.97
C ILE A 294 -8.43 -12.08 -3.81
N LEU A 295 -9.19 -11.59 -2.84
CA LEU A 295 -9.37 -10.16 -2.59
C LEU A 295 -8.78 -9.76 -1.24
N ALA A 296 -7.96 -8.73 -1.22
CA ALA A 296 -7.39 -8.15 -0.01
C ALA A 296 -6.99 -6.69 -0.23
N ASP A 297 -7.59 -5.76 0.51
CA ASP A 297 -7.31 -4.34 0.31
C ASP A 297 -5.98 -3.89 0.94
N GLY A 298 -5.53 -4.56 2.00
CA GLY A 298 -4.27 -4.23 2.65
C GLY A 298 -3.04 -4.67 1.84
N PHE A 299 -2.05 -3.78 1.70
CA PHE A 299 -0.78 -4.08 1.04
C PHE A 299 -0.05 -5.27 1.69
N SER A 300 -0.03 -5.33 3.03
CA SER A 300 0.57 -6.45 3.75
C SER A 300 -0.13 -7.77 3.46
N CYS A 301 -1.45 -7.82 3.39
CA CYS A 301 -2.19 -9.04 3.06
C CYS A 301 -1.89 -9.51 1.64
N ARG A 302 -1.90 -8.59 0.66
CA ARG A 302 -1.51 -8.91 -0.72
C ARG A 302 -0.08 -9.41 -0.83
N THR A 303 0.84 -8.79 -0.09
CA THR A 303 2.25 -9.20 -0.06
C THR A 303 2.42 -10.58 0.57
N GLN A 304 1.69 -10.90 1.65
CA GLN A 304 1.71 -12.23 2.26
C GLN A 304 1.27 -13.30 1.27
N VAL A 305 0.14 -13.10 0.60
CA VAL A 305 -0.34 -14.03 -0.44
C VAL A 305 0.70 -14.18 -1.55
N GLN A 306 1.25 -13.07 -2.05
CA GLN A 306 2.22 -13.07 -3.15
C GLN A 306 3.51 -13.82 -2.81
N GLN A 307 3.99 -13.71 -1.56
CA GLN A 307 5.28 -14.29 -1.17
C GLN A 307 5.18 -15.72 -0.63
N SER A 308 4.01 -16.11 -0.10
CA SER A 308 3.83 -17.37 0.63
C SER A 308 2.85 -18.34 -0.04
N ALA A 309 1.94 -17.84 -0.91
CA ALA A 309 0.98 -18.73 -1.56
C ALA A 309 1.61 -19.58 -2.66
N ALA A 310 1.30 -20.86 -2.65
CA ALA A 310 1.68 -21.79 -3.70
C ALA A 310 1.03 -21.41 -5.06
N GLY A 311 1.67 -21.80 -6.15
CA GLY A 311 1.12 -21.59 -7.50
C GLY A 311 1.22 -20.17 -8.04
N GLY A 312 1.89 -19.25 -7.33
CA GLY A 312 2.07 -17.86 -7.75
C GLY A 312 0.76 -17.06 -7.75
N ARG A 313 -0.19 -17.42 -6.86
CA ARG A 313 -1.41 -16.64 -6.63
C ARG A 313 -1.06 -15.27 -6.05
N THR A 314 -1.82 -14.26 -6.43
CA THR A 314 -1.74 -12.93 -5.83
C THR A 314 -3.16 -12.44 -5.48
N ALA A 315 -3.27 -11.46 -4.58
CA ALA A 315 -4.56 -10.91 -4.25
C ALA A 315 -4.78 -9.56 -4.96
N LEU A 316 -6.03 -9.29 -5.34
CA LEU A 316 -6.49 -8.03 -5.89
C LEU A 316 -6.99 -7.10 -4.79
N HIS A 317 -7.04 -5.82 -5.07
CA HIS A 317 -7.78 -4.82 -4.31
C HIS A 317 -9.21 -4.70 -4.87
N LEU A 318 -10.19 -4.29 -4.03
CA LEU A 318 -11.58 -4.05 -4.47
C LEU A 318 -11.65 -3.14 -5.71
N ALA A 319 -10.83 -2.10 -5.77
CA ALA A 319 -10.78 -1.20 -6.92
C ALA A 319 -10.42 -1.93 -8.23
N GLU A 320 -9.50 -2.89 -8.19
CA GLU A 320 -9.07 -3.65 -9.36
C GLU A 320 -10.18 -4.60 -9.84
N LEU A 321 -10.91 -5.21 -8.90
CA LEU A 321 -12.08 -6.03 -9.19
C LEU A 321 -13.20 -5.21 -9.84
N LEU A 322 -13.56 -4.07 -9.25
CA LEU A 322 -14.61 -3.20 -9.81
C LEU A 322 -14.21 -2.64 -11.18
N ARG A 323 -12.94 -2.29 -11.40
CA ARG A 323 -12.43 -1.88 -12.70
C ARG A 323 -12.55 -2.99 -13.73
N ALA A 324 -12.27 -4.25 -13.37
CA ALA A 324 -12.45 -5.38 -14.27
C ALA A 324 -13.90 -5.50 -14.72
N GLY A 325 -14.85 -5.29 -13.81
CA GLY A 325 -16.27 -5.20 -14.14
C GLY A 325 -16.61 -4.04 -15.08
N LEU A 326 -16.05 -2.82 -14.87
CA LEU A 326 -16.26 -1.67 -15.76
C LEU A 326 -15.84 -1.95 -17.20
N HIS A 327 -14.77 -2.73 -17.38
CA HIS A 327 -14.26 -3.12 -18.70
C HIS A 327 -14.82 -4.44 -19.21
N SER A 328 -15.82 -5.03 -18.51
CA SER A 328 -16.41 -6.33 -18.85
C SER A 328 -15.35 -7.42 -19.08
N GLU A 329 -14.29 -7.40 -18.25
CA GLU A 329 -13.20 -8.35 -18.33
C GLU A 329 -13.73 -9.77 -18.01
N PRO A 330 -13.41 -10.78 -18.82
CA PRO A 330 -13.88 -12.14 -18.55
C PRO A 330 -13.20 -12.71 -17.30
N VAL A 331 -13.95 -13.50 -16.54
CA VAL A 331 -13.41 -14.33 -15.46
C VAL A 331 -12.68 -15.53 -16.11
N THR A 332 -11.37 -15.50 -16.06
CA THR A 332 -10.49 -16.55 -16.59
C THR A 332 -9.72 -17.19 -15.46
N PRO A 333 -9.09 -18.37 -15.65
CA PRO A 333 -8.16 -18.89 -14.65
C PRO A 333 -7.10 -17.86 -14.24
N TYR A 334 -6.89 -17.74 -12.93
CA TYR A 334 -5.98 -16.77 -12.31
C TYR A 334 -6.32 -15.31 -12.70
N PRO A 335 -7.52 -14.81 -12.39
CA PRO A 335 -7.98 -13.50 -12.85
C PRO A 335 -7.08 -12.37 -12.37
N GLU A 336 -6.40 -12.55 -11.24
CA GLU A 336 -5.43 -11.59 -10.69
C GLU A 336 -4.25 -11.29 -11.63
N ARG A 337 -3.87 -12.20 -12.51
CA ARG A 337 -2.78 -12.00 -13.48
C ARG A 337 -3.16 -11.00 -14.57
N ARG A 338 -4.45 -10.90 -14.88
CA ARG A 338 -4.99 -9.99 -15.90
C ARG A 338 -5.52 -8.69 -15.28
N TRP A 339 -6.26 -8.79 -14.19
CA TRP A 339 -6.94 -7.64 -13.58
C TRP A 339 -6.00 -6.81 -12.71
N GLY A 340 -4.98 -7.43 -12.10
CA GLY A 340 -3.98 -6.76 -11.29
C GLY A 340 -2.84 -6.17 -12.13
N ARG A 341 -2.55 -4.88 -11.93
CA ARG A 341 -1.40 -4.22 -12.55
C ARG A 341 -0.26 -4.13 -11.53
N ARG A 342 0.64 -5.12 -11.54
CA ARG A 342 1.78 -5.18 -10.63
C ARG A 342 3.07 -4.76 -11.34
N PRO A 343 3.96 -3.99 -10.66
CA PRO A 343 5.31 -3.76 -11.17
C PRO A 343 6.03 -5.09 -11.33
N GLN A 344 6.65 -5.24 -12.49
CA GLN A 344 7.44 -6.43 -12.76
C GLN A 344 8.86 -6.25 -12.23
N PRO A 345 9.46 -7.26 -11.59
CA PRO A 345 10.85 -7.22 -11.20
C PRO A 345 11.74 -7.07 -12.45
N PRO A 346 12.85 -6.31 -12.37
CA PRO A 346 13.73 -6.15 -13.50
C PRO A 346 14.28 -7.50 -13.96
N THR A 347 14.38 -7.68 -15.27
CA THR A 347 14.99 -8.88 -15.87
C THR A 347 16.44 -9.02 -15.44
N ARG A 348 16.99 -10.24 -15.52
CA ARG A 348 18.40 -10.49 -15.18
C ARG A 348 19.34 -9.59 -16.00
N ALA A 349 19.06 -9.42 -17.28
CA ALA A 349 19.82 -8.53 -18.17
C ALA A 349 19.75 -7.06 -17.73
N ALA A 350 18.55 -6.56 -17.41
CA ALA A 350 18.36 -5.20 -16.92
C ALA A 350 19.07 -4.96 -15.59
N ARG A 351 19.06 -5.93 -14.68
CA ARG A 351 19.80 -5.84 -13.40
C ARG A 351 21.29 -5.73 -13.61
N LEU A 352 21.86 -6.60 -14.47
CA LEU A 352 23.30 -6.60 -14.77
C LEU A 352 23.73 -5.31 -15.47
N ALA A 353 22.95 -4.83 -16.43
CA ALA A 353 23.22 -3.55 -17.11
C ALA A 353 23.20 -2.37 -16.12
N THR A 354 22.21 -2.30 -15.24
CA THR A 354 22.11 -1.23 -14.24
C THR A 354 23.28 -1.27 -13.25
N ILE A 355 23.66 -2.45 -12.76
CA ILE A 355 24.79 -2.61 -11.85
C ILE A 355 26.10 -2.23 -12.55
N GLY A 356 26.27 -2.63 -13.81
CA GLY A 356 27.44 -2.25 -14.62
C GLY A 356 27.54 -0.74 -14.80
N LEU A 357 26.45 -0.05 -15.13
CA LEU A 357 26.42 1.41 -15.26
C LEU A 357 26.72 2.13 -13.92
N LEU A 358 26.17 1.64 -12.80
CA LEU A 358 26.48 2.19 -11.48
C LEU A 358 27.94 1.96 -11.11
N GLY A 359 28.50 0.79 -11.41
CA GLY A 359 29.92 0.49 -11.21
C GLY A 359 30.82 1.43 -12.00
N LEU A 360 30.50 1.67 -13.28
CA LEU A 360 31.22 2.63 -14.12
C LEU A 360 31.11 4.07 -13.62
N ALA A 361 29.92 4.49 -13.15
CA ALA A 361 29.71 5.83 -12.61
C ALA A 361 30.49 6.08 -11.29
N ILE A 362 30.74 5.03 -10.50
CA ILE A 362 31.56 5.11 -9.28
C ILE A 362 33.04 5.05 -9.62
N LEU A 363 33.46 4.23 -10.57
CA LEU A 363 34.86 4.06 -10.96
C LEU A 363 35.40 5.23 -11.78
N ALA A 364 34.61 5.86 -12.64
CA ALA A 364 35.04 6.96 -13.48
C ALA A 364 35.66 8.14 -12.71
N PRO A 365 35.05 8.68 -11.63
CA PRO A 365 35.68 9.75 -10.84
C PRO A 365 36.92 9.28 -10.07
N VAL A 366 36.98 8.00 -9.65
CA VAL A 366 38.14 7.44 -8.96
C VAL A 366 39.33 7.33 -9.92
N VAL A 367 39.09 6.84 -11.14
CA VAL A 367 40.12 6.76 -12.20
C VAL A 367 40.58 8.17 -12.59
N ALA A 368 39.66 9.12 -12.75
CA ALA A 368 40.00 10.51 -13.06
C ALA A 368 40.86 11.18 -11.94
N LEU A 369 40.54 10.90 -10.67
CA LEU A 369 41.32 11.38 -9.51
C LEU A 369 42.73 10.75 -9.46
N VAL A 370 42.86 9.47 -9.76
CA VAL A 370 44.16 8.76 -9.77
C VAL A 370 45.01 9.23 -10.91
N THR A 371 44.43 9.42 -12.11
CA THR A 371 45.19 9.89 -13.30
C THR A 371 45.56 11.37 -13.24
N SER A 372 44.77 12.21 -12.55
CA SER A 372 45.09 13.62 -12.31
C SER A 372 46.26 13.86 -11.35
N LYS A 373 46.52 12.90 -10.42
CA LYS A 373 47.64 12.93 -9.50
C LYS A 373 48.97 12.36 -10.06
N ALA A 374 48.87 11.73 -11.24
CA ALA A 374 50.02 11.13 -11.93
C ALA A 374 50.63 12.07 -13.04
N ARG A 375 50.10 13.26 -13.16
CA ARG A 375 50.66 14.38 -13.93
C ARG A 375 51.07 15.49 -13.00
#